data_14f716cd72146c831b0314f53dc8aa2c
#
_entry.id   14f716cd72146c831b0314f53dc8aa2c
#
_cell.length_a   1.000
_cell.length_b   1.000
_cell.length_c   1.000
_cell.angle_alpha   90.00
_cell.angle_beta   90.00
_cell.angle_gamma   90.00
#
_symmetry.space_group_name_H-M   'P 1'
#
loop_
_entity.id
_entity.type
_entity.pdbx_description
1 polymer ?
#
loop_
_entity_poly.entity_id
_entity_poly.type
_entity_poly.pdbx_seq_one_letter_code
_entity_poly.pdbx_strand_id
1 'polypeptide(L)'
;MAETTFTLWRQRLGYGIADLSCNLVWQMISLYLMFFYTDVMGLPAYYVGLMFLVTRLVDGVADVLMGLVIDNTTTRWGRCRPWLLIGALPFGLLCILAFYVPDFGTTGKLLYAFVTYLCLSFLYTLVNIPFCAMLLFLTSDSAERTTLSAVRILLGSLGATIVAVATLPLVGMLGKGNQQQGFLYTAVIFGVLAAFFLLVSFRNVEEKITLTGERMTLKRAWISLRANRPWWVFASNIFLMWGAFFFQTGALVYFFHYYVGNTELTAVIAGISTFVPLLGTLTVPLLARRMKKRHVYLVASAVNLLGMGIMMVSGAHVLGLIVGAVILSLGAGQRTAIYFSMQADPVDYGVWKTGINTAGILTSINGFLGKVAMAGAGAITGVLLSSSGYIANHTQSDSALLAIKACYLYIPALLILASMLWMGRFYRLDDQYEQIRADLDAGRGASPAPAPTAGESPAM
;
A
#
# COMPACT_ATOMS: atom_id res chain seq x y z
N MET A 1 6.68 22.45 30.57
CA MET A 1 7.82 21.59 30.91
C MET A 1 8.42 21.06 29.63
N ALA A 2 9.74 21.23 29.42
CA ALA A 2 10.40 20.62 28.27
C ALA A 2 10.27 19.09 28.38
N GLU A 3 9.76 18.46 27.35
CA GLU A 3 9.70 17.00 27.29
C GLU A 3 11.11 16.43 27.35
N THR A 4 11.32 15.41 28.17
CA THR A 4 12.63 14.75 28.25
C THR A 4 12.88 14.02 26.92
N THR A 5 14.15 13.99 26.46
CA THR A 5 14.54 13.26 25.24
C THR A 5 14.06 11.81 25.26
N PHE A 6 14.04 11.18 26.43
CA PHE A 6 13.52 9.81 26.62
C PHE A 6 12.02 9.70 26.29
N THR A 7 11.21 10.67 26.74
CA THR A 7 9.75 10.68 26.46
C THR A 7 9.46 10.85 24.97
N LEU A 8 10.23 11.71 24.26
CA LEU A 8 10.13 11.91 22.84
C LEU A 8 10.47 10.62 22.05
N TRP A 9 11.60 9.97 22.38
CA TRP A 9 11.98 8.72 21.72
C TRP A 9 11.00 7.58 22.00
N ARG A 10 10.45 7.50 23.20
CA ARG A 10 9.41 6.53 23.55
C ARG A 10 8.18 6.71 22.65
N GLN A 11 7.75 7.94 22.40
CA GLN A 11 6.62 8.25 21.53
C GLN A 11 6.93 7.95 20.05
N ARG A 12 8.13 8.32 19.57
CA ARG A 12 8.59 8.06 18.20
C ARG A 12 8.63 6.57 17.89
N LEU A 13 9.27 5.79 18.76
CA LEU A 13 9.35 4.34 18.61
C LEU A 13 7.98 3.69 18.77
N GLY A 14 7.18 4.14 19.74
CA GLY A 14 5.81 3.64 19.93
C GLY A 14 4.95 3.84 18.68
N TYR A 15 5.04 5.00 18.03
CA TYR A 15 4.33 5.26 16.78
C TYR A 15 4.86 4.39 15.62
N GLY A 16 6.17 4.29 15.45
CA GLY A 16 6.75 3.49 14.37
C GLY A 16 6.53 1.98 14.52
N ILE A 17 6.49 1.46 15.75
CA ILE A 17 6.20 0.04 16.03
C ILE A 17 4.78 -0.37 15.57
N ALA A 18 3.81 0.53 15.58
CA ALA A 18 2.49 0.24 15.02
C ALA A 18 2.56 -0.01 13.51
N ASP A 19 3.38 0.75 12.76
CA ASP A 19 3.58 0.52 11.33
C ASP A 19 4.30 -0.80 11.05
N LEU A 20 5.30 -1.14 11.87
CA LEU A 20 5.94 -2.45 11.83
C LEU A 20 4.90 -3.57 12.00
N SER A 21 4.02 -3.47 12.99
CA SER A 21 2.95 -4.44 13.23
C SER A 21 2.02 -4.57 12.02
N CYS A 22 1.53 -3.45 11.49
CA CYS A 22 0.67 -3.44 10.30
C CYS A 22 1.37 -4.10 9.10
N ASN A 23 2.67 -3.83 8.90
CA ASN A 23 3.44 -4.38 7.80
C ASN A 23 3.75 -5.87 7.95
N LEU A 24 3.87 -6.42 9.17
CA LEU A 24 3.97 -7.86 9.38
C LEU A 24 2.79 -8.60 8.75
N VAL A 25 1.58 -8.14 8.99
CA VAL A 25 0.36 -8.78 8.46
C VAL A 25 0.14 -8.42 6.98
N TRP A 26 0.30 -7.14 6.62
CA TRP A 26 0.11 -6.69 5.24
C TRP A 26 1.01 -7.42 4.25
N GLN A 27 2.27 -7.61 4.61
CA GLN A 27 3.24 -8.26 3.73
C GLN A 27 2.96 -9.77 3.59
N MET A 28 2.49 -10.43 4.67
CA MET A 28 2.00 -11.81 4.60
C MET A 28 0.85 -11.95 3.59
N ILE A 29 -0.12 -11.03 3.64
CA ILE A 29 -1.24 -11.02 2.70
C ILE A 29 -0.75 -10.77 1.27
N SER A 30 0.06 -9.74 1.08
CA SER A 30 0.44 -9.27 -0.25
C SER A 30 1.35 -10.24 -1.01
N LEU A 31 2.27 -10.91 -0.34
CA LEU A 31 3.23 -11.83 -0.95
C LEU A 31 2.74 -13.27 -1.01
N TYR A 32 2.09 -13.74 0.05
CA TYR A 32 1.92 -15.18 0.25
C TYR A 32 0.48 -15.67 0.28
N LEU A 33 -0.52 -14.80 0.56
CA LEU A 33 -1.88 -15.26 0.78
C LEU A 33 -2.50 -15.88 -0.49
N MET A 34 -2.27 -15.29 -1.65
CA MET A 34 -2.78 -15.84 -2.91
C MET A 34 -2.17 -17.22 -3.19
N PHE A 35 -0.85 -17.36 -3.07
CA PHE A 35 -0.16 -18.62 -3.21
C PHE A 35 -0.62 -19.65 -2.16
N PHE A 36 -0.79 -19.24 -0.90
CA PHE A 36 -1.29 -20.12 0.15
C PHE A 36 -2.69 -20.67 -0.19
N TYR A 37 -3.61 -19.82 -0.64
CA TYR A 37 -4.96 -20.27 -0.99
C TYR A 37 -5.01 -21.19 -2.21
N THR A 38 -4.18 -20.95 -3.22
CA THR A 38 -4.16 -21.78 -4.44
C THR A 38 -3.37 -23.08 -4.25
N ASP A 39 -2.15 -23.00 -3.75
CA ASP A 39 -1.18 -24.11 -3.76
C ASP A 39 -1.18 -24.92 -2.47
N VAL A 40 -1.43 -24.29 -1.33
CA VAL A 40 -1.40 -24.96 -0.02
C VAL A 40 -2.80 -25.39 0.42
N MET A 41 -3.81 -24.54 0.25
CA MET A 41 -5.21 -24.85 0.57
C MET A 41 -5.92 -25.59 -0.57
N GLY A 42 -5.43 -25.47 -1.82
CA GLY A 42 -5.97 -26.15 -3.00
C GLY A 42 -7.21 -25.50 -3.59
N LEU A 43 -7.38 -24.18 -3.45
CA LEU A 43 -8.52 -23.46 -4.00
C LEU A 43 -8.28 -23.04 -5.46
N PRO A 44 -9.33 -23.09 -6.35
CA PRO A 44 -9.18 -22.63 -7.71
C PRO A 44 -8.81 -21.14 -7.78
N ALA A 45 -7.78 -20.81 -8.56
CA ALA A 45 -7.22 -19.45 -8.66
C ALA A 45 -8.27 -18.39 -9.09
N TYR A 46 -9.24 -18.78 -9.93
CA TYR A 46 -10.33 -17.90 -10.34
C TYR A 46 -11.14 -17.36 -9.15
N TYR A 47 -11.58 -18.25 -8.24
CA TYR A 47 -12.34 -17.85 -7.06
C TYR A 47 -11.50 -17.06 -6.06
N VAL A 48 -10.22 -17.40 -5.94
CA VAL A 48 -9.28 -16.63 -5.10
C VAL A 48 -9.13 -15.21 -5.64
N GLY A 49 -8.94 -15.03 -6.95
CA GLY A 49 -8.89 -13.72 -7.59
C GLY A 49 -10.17 -12.90 -7.38
N LEU A 50 -11.33 -13.52 -7.55
CA LEU A 50 -12.63 -12.88 -7.30
C LEU A 50 -12.80 -12.47 -5.83
N MET A 51 -12.36 -13.31 -4.91
CA MET A 51 -12.37 -13.03 -3.47
C MET A 51 -11.49 -11.79 -3.13
N PHE A 52 -10.31 -11.68 -3.74
CA PHE A 52 -9.46 -10.50 -3.58
C PHE A 52 -10.15 -9.24 -4.12
N LEU A 53 -10.80 -9.32 -5.28
CA LEU A 53 -11.55 -8.20 -5.85
C LEU A 53 -12.65 -7.71 -4.90
N VAL A 54 -13.53 -8.62 -4.47
CA VAL A 54 -14.68 -8.28 -3.61
C VAL A 54 -14.20 -7.70 -2.27
N THR A 55 -13.22 -8.36 -1.64
CA THR A 55 -12.69 -7.89 -0.35
C THR A 55 -12.12 -6.48 -0.46
N ARG A 56 -11.38 -6.15 -1.53
CA ARG A 56 -10.79 -4.82 -1.70
C ARG A 56 -11.81 -3.73 -2.00
N LEU A 57 -12.89 -4.05 -2.69
CA LEU A 57 -14.00 -3.11 -2.88
C LEU A 57 -14.72 -2.80 -1.56
N VAL A 58 -14.95 -3.83 -0.74
CA VAL A 58 -15.53 -3.66 0.61
C VAL A 58 -14.60 -2.84 1.51
N ASP A 59 -13.29 -3.10 1.47
CA ASP A 59 -12.27 -2.32 2.19
C ASP A 59 -12.34 -0.83 1.88
N GLY A 60 -12.49 -0.47 0.60
CA GLY A 60 -12.56 0.92 0.20
C GLY A 60 -13.76 1.66 0.84
N VAL A 61 -14.89 0.97 0.99
CA VAL A 61 -16.06 1.50 1.70
C VAL A 61 -15.78 1.56 3.21
N ALA A 62 -15.18 0.51 3.76
CA ALA A 62 -14.83 0.43 5.18
C ALA A 62 -13.85 1.55 5.61
N ASP A 63 -12.91 1.94 4.76
CA ASP A 63 -11.98 3.05 5.04
C ASP A 63 -12.70 4.37 5.25
N VAL A 64 -13.68 4.68 4.38
CA VAL A 64 -14.47 5.91 4.50
C VAL A 64 -15.31 5.89 5.77
N LEU A 65 -15.95 4.75 6.07
CA LEU A 65 -16.73 4.58 7.30
C LEU A 65 -15.85 4.70 8.54
N MET A 66 -14.65 4.13 8.51
CA MET A 66 -13.72 4.22 9.64
C MET A 66 -13.23 5.64 9.88
N GLY A 67 -13.01 6.44 8.83
CA GLY A 67 -12.75 7.87 8.95
C GLY A 67 -13.85 8.62 9.73
N LEU A 68 -15.11 8.36 9.37
CA LEU A 68 -16.28 8.95 10.09
C LEU A 68 -16.36 8.47 11.55
N VAL A 69 -16.03 7.20 11.80
CA VAL A 69 -16.04 6.64 13.16
C VAL A 69 -14.97 7.33 14.02
N ILE A 70 -13.75 7.54 13.49
CA ILE A 70 -12.68 8.23 14.23
C ILE A 70 -13.08 9.67 14.56
N ASP A 71 -13.67 10.39 13.61
CA ASP A 71 -14.09 11.77 13.82
C ASP A 71 -15.14 11.91 14.92
N ASN A 72 -15.97 10.88 15.12
CA ASN A 72 -17.01 10.83 16.16
C ASN A 72 -16.55 10.12 17.45
N THR A 73 -15.33 9.57 17.47
CA THR A 73 -14.79 8.89 18.65
C THR A 73 -14.22 9.90 19.64
N THR A 74 -14.73 9.89 20.86
CA THR A 74 -14.20 10.67 21.98
C THR A 74 -14.05 9.77 23.19
N THR A 75 -12.81 9.41 23.55
CA THR A 75 -12.54 8.57 24.70
C THR A 75 -11.47 9.18 25.60
N ARG A 76 -11.35 8.67 26.82
CA ARG A 76 -10.30 9.07 27.78
C ARG A 76 -8.87 8.80 27.26
N TRP A 77 -8.72 7.94 26.25
CA TRP A 77 -7.43 7.59 25.65
C TRP A 77 -7.14 8.34 24.35
N GLY A 78 -8.05 9.21 23.89
CA GLY A 78 -7.96 9.90 22.62
C GLY A 78 -8.95 9.37 21.58
N ARG A 79 -8.75 9.76 20.32
CA ARG A 79 -9.61 9.36 19.17
C ARG A 79 -9.12 8.12 18.44
N CYS A 80 -7.82 7.98 18.29
CA CYS A 80 -7.18 6.93 17.48
C CYS A 80 -6.65 5.76 18.33
N ARG A 81 -6.08 6.03 19.51
CA ARG A 81 -5.49 5.01 20.38
C ARG A 81 -6.41 3.85 20.77
N PRO A 82 -7.71 4.06 21.10
CA PRO A 82 -8.61 2.97 21.47
C PRO A 82 -8.68 1.87 20.42
N TRP A 83 -8.60 2.24 19.15
CA TRP A 83 -8.69 1.30 18.03
C TRP A 83 -7.47 0.39 17.91
N LEU A 84 -6.28 0.87 18.30
CA LEU A 84 -5.08 0.03 18.42
C LEU A 84 -5.25 -1.04 19.50
N LEU A 85 -5.84 -0.68 20.64
CA LEU A 85 -6.07 -1.62 21.75
C LEU A 85 -7.13 -2.67 21.37
N ILE A 86 -8.29 -2.22 20.87
CA ILE A 86 -9.40 -3.10 20.51
C ILE A 86 -9.01 -4.03 19.35
N GLY A 87 -8.27 -3.50 18.37
CA GLY A 87 -7.84 -4.24 17.20
C GLY A 87 -6.69 -5.22 17.44
N ALA A 88 -5.83 -5.00 18.44
CA ALA A 88 -4.58 -5.74 18.62
C ALA A 88 -4.75 -7.26 18.63
N LEU A 89 -5.55 -7.78 19.55
CA LEU A 89 -5.75 -9.24 19.69
C LEU A 89 -6.53 -9.85 18.51
N PRO A 90 -7.68 -9.27 18.08
CA PRO A 90 -8.41 -9.80 16.92
C PRO A 90 -7.59 -9.77 15.64
N PHE A 91 -6.74 -8.74 15.43
CA PHE A 91 -5.90 -8.60 14.25
C PHE A 91 -4.86 -9.72 14.16
N GLY A 92 -4.16 -10.01 15.26
CA GLY A 92 -3.23 -11.14 15.32
C GLY A 92 -3.93 -12.49 15.13
N LEU A 93 -5.09 -12.68 15.79
CA LEU A 93 -5.88 -13.91 15.67
C LEU A 93 -6.37 -14.15 14.23
N LEU A 94 -6.92 -13.15 13.56
CA LEU A 94 -7.39 -13.30 12.17
C LEU A 94 -6.23 -13.49 11.19
N CYS A 95 -5.05 -12.94 11.47
CA CYS A 95 -3.85 -13.27 10.70
C CYS A 95 -3.55 -14.78 10.76
N ILE A 96 -3.63 -15.37 11.94
CA ILE A 96 -3.43 -16.83 12.14
C ILE A 96 -4.52 -17.64 11.42
N LEU A 97 -5.79 -17.26 11.60
CA LEU A 97 -6.92 -17.95 10.97
C LEU A 97 -6.89 -17.88 9.45
N ALA A 98 -6.40 -16.80 8.85
CA ALA A 98 -6.29 -16.66 7.39
C ALA A 98 -5.29 -17.67 6.78
N PHE A 99 -4.31 -18.17 7.56
CA PHE A 99 -3.33 -19.18 7.15
C PHE A 99 -3.58 -20.55 7.78
N TYR A 100 -4.80 -20.82 8.24
CA TYR A 100 -5.24 -22.13 8.70
C TYR A 100 -6.05 -22.83 7.61
N VAL A 101 -5.78 -24.12 7.40
CA VAL A 101 -6.53 -24.95 6.44
C VAL A 101 -7.52 -25.83 7.22
N PRO A 102 -8.84 -25.54 7.15
CA PRO A 102 -9.83 -26.37 7.81
C PRO A 102 -10.11 -27.66 7.02
N ASP A 103 -10.56 -28.71 7.71
CA ASP A 103 -10.97 -29.98 7.12
C ASP A 103 -12.40 -29.90 6.56
N PHE A 104 -12.61 -28.99 5.59
CA PHE A 104 -13.87 -28.83 4.89
C PHE A 104 -13.74 -29.24 3.42
N GLY A 105 -14.87 -29.53 2.76
CA GLY A 105 -14.89 -29.64 1.30
C GLY A 105 -14.53 -28.32 0.63
N THR A 106 -14.28 -28.35 -0.69
CA THR A 106 -13.78 -27.19 -1.45
C THR A 106 -14.64 -25.93 -1.25
N THR A 107 -15.98 -26.06 -1.27
CA THR A 107 -16.89 -24.93 -1.03
C THR A 107 -16.77 -24.38 0.39
N GLY A 108 -16.63 -25.26 1.39
CA GLY A 108 -16.43 -24.84 2.78
C GLY A 108 -15.10 -24.12 2.98
N LYS A 109 -14.02 -24.59 2.35
CA LYS A 109 -12.71 -23.91 2.33
C LYS A 109 -12.79 -22.53 1.68
N LEU A 110 -13.50 -22.40 0.55
CA LEU A 110 -13.71 -21.11 -0.12
C LEU A 110 -14.44 -20.12 0.78
N LEU A 111 -15.54 -20.55 1.40
CA LEU A 111 -16.30 -19.70 2.32
C LEU A 111 -15.45 -19.29 3.53
N TYR A 112 -14.71 -20.22 4.12
CA TYR A 112 -13.80 -19.97 5.23
C TYR A 112 -12.71 -18.95 4.85
N ALA A 113 -12.03 -19.15 3.72
CA ALA A 113 -11.00 -18.25 3.22
C ALA A 113 -11.56 -16.83 2.97
N PHE A 114 -12.76 -16.75 2.35
CA PHE A 114 -13.42 -15.48 2.08
C PHE A 114 -13.77 -14.73 3.37
N VAL A 115 -14.39 -15.40 4.34
CA VAL A 115 -14.81 -14.78 5.60
C VAL A 115 -13.60 -14.35 6.42
N THR A 116 -12.60 -15.22 6.58
CA THR A 116 -11.38 -14.90 7.35
C THR A 116 -10.59 -13.76 6.72
N TYR A 117 -10.45 -13.74 5.39
CA TYR A 117 -9.76 -12.67 4.69
C TYR A 117 -10.53 -11.35 4.74
N LEU A 118 -11.85 -11.38 4.57
CA LEU A 118 -12.70 -10.19 4.69
C LEU A 118 -12.62 -9.59 6.10
N CYS A 119 -12.73 -10.44 7.13
CA CYS A 119 -12.60 -10.00 8.52
C CYS A 119 -11.19 -9.46 8.84
N LEU A 120 -10.14 -10.11 8.34
CA LEU A 120 -8.75 -9.64 8.50
C LEU A 120 -8.55 -8.27 7.84
N SER A 121 -9.10 -8.09 6.63
CA SER A 121 -9.03 -6.84 5.89
C SER A 121 -9.78 -5.72 6.62
N PHE A 122 -10.97 -6.01 7.14
CA PHE A 122 -11.72 -5.05 7.97
C PHE A 122 -10.96 -4.66 9.25
N LEU A 123 -10.34 -5.60 9.94
CA LEU A 123 -9.51 -5.30 11.12
C LEU A 123 -8.24 -4.54 10.75
N TYR A 124 -7.65 -4.83 9.59
CA TYR A 124 -6.54 -4.01 9.07
C TYR A 124 -6.96 -2.55 8.92
N THR A 125 -8.11 -2.28 8.31
CA THR A 125 -8.68 -0.93 8.18
C THR A 125 -8.94 -0.30 9.56
N LEU A 126 -9.52 -1.07 10.49
CA LEU A 126 -9.83 -0.61 11.87
C LEU A 126 -8.58 -0.20 12.65
N VAL A 127 -7.43 -0.82 12.40
CA VAL A 127 -6.15 -0.49 13.03
C VAL A 127 -5.38 0.58 12.24
N ASN A 128 -5.28 0.40 10.93
CA ASN A 128 -4.37 1.20 10.09
C ASN A 128 -4.88 2.63 9.84
N ILE A 129 -6.19 2.83 9.66
CA ILE A 129 -6.74 4.18 9.41
C ILE A 129 -6.59 5.08 10.65
N PRO A 130 -6.97 4.66 11.88
CA PRO A 130 -6.70 5.45 13.07
C PRO A 130 -5.20 5.67 13.30
N PHE A 131 -4.38 4.66 13.05
CA PHE A 131 -2.93 4.77 13.16
C PHE A 131 -2.37 5.86 12.22
N CYS A 132 -2.79 5.89 10.96
CA CYS A 132 -2.37 6.92 10.00
C CYS A 132 -2.85 8.31 10.41
N ALA A 133 -4.08 8.43 10.89
CA ALA A 133 -4.66 9.70 11.36
C ALA A 133 -3.98 10.21 12.64
N MET A 134 -3.48 9.31 13.48
CA MET A 134 -2.90 9.62 14.79
C MET A 134 -1.76 10.64 14.72
N LEU A 135 -0.97 10.67 13.64
CA LEU A 135 0.14 11.62 13.47
C LEU A 135 -0.28 13.07 13.69
N LEU A 136 -1.50 13.42 13.28
CA LEU A 136 -2.04 14.78 13.45
C LEU A 136 -2.35 15.14 14.90
N PHE A 137 -2.59 14.14 15.74
CA PHE A 137 -2.93 14.29 17.15
C PHE A 137 -1.72 14.18 18.10
N LEU A 138 -0.56 13.75 17.59
CA LEU A 138 0.65 13.56 18.41
C LEU A 138 1.41 14.86 18.66
N THR A 139 1.55 15.72 17.66
CA THR A 139 2.32 16.96 17.75
C THR A 139 1.87 18.00 16.72
N SER A 140 1.97 19.28 17.07
CA SER A 140 1.79 20.41 16.14
C SER A 140 3.11 20.85 15.50
N ASP A 141 4.26 20.40 16.03
CA ASP A 141 5.58 20.74 15.49
C ASP A 141 5.87 19.99 14.20
N SER A 142 6.14 20.74 13.13
CA SER A 142 6.44 20.19 11.79
C SER A 142 7.73 19.36 11.76
N ALA A 143 8.76 19.74 12.52
CA ALA A 143 10.01 19.01 12.60
C ALA A 143 9.82 17.66 13.30
N GLU A 144 9.05 17.65 14.40
CA GLU A 144 8.70 16.42 15.11
C GLU A 144 7.81 15.50 14.28
N ARG A 145 6.84 16.03 13.52
CA ARG A 145 6.04 15.25 12.55
C ARG A 145 6.90 14.57 11.50
N THR A 146 7.91 15.27 11.00
CA THR A 146 8.87 14.71 10.02
C THR A 146 9.66 13.56 10.64
N THR A 147 10.13 13.72 11.87
CA THR A 147 10.88 12.69 12.61
C THR A 147 10.01 11.47 12.89
N LEU A 148 8.77 11.66 13.36
CA LEU A 148 7.78 10.60 13.57
C LEU A 148 7.51 9.82 12.27
N SER A 149 7.33 10.53 11.15
CA SER A 149 7.12 9.92 9.83
C SER A 149 8.34 9.13 9.37
N ALA A 150 9.56 9.62 9.59
CA ALA A 150 10.78 8.92 9.23
C ALA A 150 10.94 7.62 10.04
N VAL A 151 10.75 7.67 11.37
CA VAL A 151 10.80 6.48 12.24
C VAL A 151 9.71 5.47 11.85
N ARG A 152 8.50 5.93 11.54
CA ARG A 152 7.40 5.11 11.02
C ARG A 152 7.82 4.35 9.77
N ILE A 153 8.30 5.05 8.73
CA ILE A 153 8.70 4.44 7.46
C ILE A 153 9.82 3.41 7.68
N LEU A 154 10.79 3.73 8.51
CA LEU A 154 11.92 2.85 8.80
C LEU A 154 11.47 1.56 9.48
N LEU A 155 10.65 1.64 10.52
CA LEU A 155 10.14 0.47 11.24
C LEU A 155 9.10 -0.32 10.41
N GLY A 156 8.25 0.36 9.63
CA GLY A 156 7.35 -0.30 8.69
C GLY A 156 8.10 -1.10 7.62
N SER A 157 9.15 -0.51 7.05
CA SER A 157 10.01 -1.21 6.07
C SER A 157 10.77 -2.37 6.69
N LEU A 158 11.20 -2.24 7.95
CA LEU A 158 11.83 -3.36 8.69
C LEU A 158 10.84 -4.53 8.85
N GLY A 159 9.59 -4.27 9.25
CA GLY A 159 8.55 -5.28 9.36
C GLY A 159 8.28 -5.97 8.02
N ALA A 160 8.14 -5.20 6.95
CA ALA A 160 7.96 -5.72 5.60
C ALA A 160 9.14 -6.61 5.16
N THR A 161 10.37 -6.18 5.42
CA THR A 161 11.59 -6.94 5.08
C THR A 161 11.67 -8.24 5.87
N ILE A 162 11.37 -8.22 7.17
CA ILE A 162 11.35 -9.43 8.02
C ILE A 162 10.41 -10.47 7.41
N VAL A 163 9.19 -10.10 7.06
CA VAL A 163 8.23 -11.03 6.46
C VAL A 163 8.71 -11.51 5.09
N ALA A 164 9.18 -10.61 4.23
CA ALA A 164 9.63 -10.96 2.89
C ALA A 164 10.77 -11.99 2.89
N VAL A 165 11.72 -11.84 3.81
CA VAL A 165 12.92 -12.72 3.89
C VAL A 165 12.66 -13.96 4.75
N ALA A 166 11.97 -13.82 5.88
CA ALA A 166 11.89 -14.89 6.85
C ALA A 166 10.74 -15.88 6.62
N THR A 167 9.68 -15.52 5.88
CA THR A 167 8.47 -16.36 5.75
C THR A 167 8.79 -17.75 5.18
N LEU A 168 9.39 -17.84 4.00
CA LEU A 168 9.63 -19.13 3.36
C LEU A 168 10.64 -20.01 4.13
N PRO A 169 11.78 -19.47 4.62
CA PRO A 169 12.65 -20.21 5.52
C PRO A 169 11.94 -20.75 6.78
N LEU A 170 11.10 -19.92 7.44
CA LEU A 170 10.32 -20.35 8.59
C LEU A 170 9.31 -21.44 8.23
N VAL A 171 8.61 -21.31 7.10
CA VAL A 171 7.68 -22.32 6.60
C VAL A 171 8.40 -23.65 6.38
N GLY A 172 9.60 -23.65 5.79
CA GLY A 172 10.40 -24.85 5.60
C GLY A 172 10.86 -25.48 6.91
N MET A 173 11.41 -24.65 7.82
CA MET A 173 11.94 -25.13 9.12
C MET A 173 10.83 -25.65 10.05
N LEU A 174 9.72 -24.92 10.18
CA LEU A 174 8.65 -25.24 11.11
C LEU A 174 7.69 -26.31 10.57
N GLY A 175 7.52 -26.32 9.24
CA GLY A 175 6.62 -27.27 8.58
C GLY A 175 7.15 -28.70 8.46
N LYS A 176 8.48 -28.89 8.56
CA LYS A 176 9.13 -30.20 8.42
C LYS A 176 8.60 -31.04 7.24
N GLY A 177 8.40 -30.38 6.09
CA GLY A 177 7.83 -30.99 4.88
C GLY A 177 6.31 -30.81 4.71
N ASN A 178 5.59 -30.33 5.72
CA ASN A 178 4.17 -29.99 5.61
C ASN A 178 4.00 -28.46 5.47
N GLN A 179 3.71 -27.99 4.27
CA GLN A 179 3.57 -26.56 3.99
C GLN A 179 2.39 -25.93 4.75
N GLN A 180 1.29 -26.64 4.95
CA GLN A 180 0.13 -26.12 5.68
C GLN A 180 0.50 -25.79 7.14
N GLN A 181 1.20 -26.70 7.82
CA GLN A 181 1.69 -26.47 9.17
C GLN A 181 2.77 -25.38 9.21
N GLY A 182 3.64 -25.34 8.21
CA GLY A 182 4.68 -24.34 8.10
C GLY A 182 4.12 -22.92 8.01
N PHE A 183 3.13 -22.68 7.13
CA PHE A 183 2.45 -21.40 7.01
C PHE A 183 1.67 -21.03 8.27
N LEU A 184 0.99 -22.00 8.88
CA LEU A 184 0.25 -21.79 10.14
C LEU A 184 1.17 -21.32 11.27
N TYR A 185 2.27 -22.03 11.53
CA TYR A 185 3.20 -21.66 12.59
C TYR A 185 3.89 -20.31 12.32
N THR A 186 4.22 -20.02 11.08
CA THR A 186 4.77 -18.73 10.69
C THR A 186 3.74 -17.61 10.91
N ALA A 187 2.48 -17.84 10.57
CA ALA A 187 1.39 -16.90 10.83
C ALA A 187 1.14 -16.70 12.33
N VAL A 188 1.29 -17.75 13.15
CA VAL A 188 1.24 -17.64 14.63
C VAL A 188 2.33 -16.69 15.13
N ILE A 189 3.57 -16.86 14.67
CA ILE A 189 4.68 -15.99 15.08
C ILE A 189 4.38 -14.53 14.70
N PHE A 190 4.05 -14.26 13.44
CA PHE A 190 3.81 -12.89 12.99
C PHE A 190 2.53 -12.30 13.56
N GLY A 191 1.46 -13.08 13.73
CA GLY A 191 0.21 -12.63 14.32
C GLY A 191 0.36 -12.26 15.80
N VAL A 192 1.09 -13.08 16.59
CA VAL A 192 1.40 -12.78 17.99
C VAL A 192 2.29 -11.55 18.11
N LEU A 193 3.34 -11.44 17.28
CA LEU A 193 4.21 -10.26 17.25
C LEU A 193 3.43 -9.01 16.86
N ALA A 194 2.54 -9.08 15.86
CA ALA A 194 1.71 -7.96 15.45
C ALA A 194 0.81 -7.50 16.60
N ALA A 195 0.10 -8.41 17.26
CA ALA A 195 -0.73 -8.07 18.42
C ALA A 195 0.10 -7.45 19.56
N PHE A 196 1.25 -8.02 19.87
CA PHE A 196 2.16 -7.51 20.89
C PHE A 196 2.64 -6.09 20.57
N PHE A 197 3.08 -5.84 19.34
CA PHE A 197 3.58 -4.52 18.94
C PHE A 197 2.48 -3.45 18.92
N LEU A 198 1.23 -3.79 18.58
CA LEU A 198 0.11 -2.86 18.70
C LEU A 198 -0.17 -2.49 20.17
N LEU A 199 -0.10 -3.44 21.09
CA LEU A 199 -0.25 -3.19 22.53
C LEU A 199 0.89 -2.31 23.08
N VAL A 200 2.13 -2.57 22.63
CA VAL A 200 3.30 -1.73 22.97
C VAL A 200 3.12 -0.32 22.42
N SER A 201 2.64 -0.18 21.19
CA SER A 201 2.33 1.12 20.59
C SER A 201 1.27 1.86 21.40
N PHE A 202 0.14 1.22 21.69
CA PHE A 202 -0.92 1.81 22.52
C PHE A 202 -0.40 2.38 23.84
N ARG A 203 0.51 1.65 24.50
CA ARG A 203 1.08 2.07 25.80
C ARG A 203 2.04 3.26 25.70
N ASN A 204 2.77 3.37 24.58
CA ASN A 204 3.88 4.32 24.43
C ASN A 204 3.50 5.61 23.69
N VAL A 205 2.35 5.65 23.02
CA VAL A 205 1.88 6.80 22.25
C VAL A 205 0.79 7.54 23.03
N GLU A 206 0.82 8.88 23.02
CA GLU A 206 -0.18 9.72 23.69
C GLU A 206 -0.65 10.83 22.74
N GLU A 207 -1.98 10.93 22.55
CA GLU A 207 -2.58 11.99 21.76
C GLU A 207 -2.66 13.29 22.60
N LYS A 208 -2.04 14.38 22.09
CA LYS A 208 -1.90 15.65 22.80
C LYS A 208 -2.75 16.78 22.22
N ILE A 209 -3.23 16.62 20.98
CA ILE A 209 -3.91 17.68 20.23
C ILE A 209 -5.34 17.26 19.96
N THR A 210 -6.28 18.16 20.27
CA THR A 210 -7.68 18.07 19.84
C THR A 210 -7.88 18.98 18.63
N LEU A 211 -8.08 18.38 17.44
CA LEU A 211 -8.38 19.16 16.24
C LEU A 211 -9.89 19.52 16.22
N THR A 212 -10.17 20.83 16.19
CA THR A 212 -11.47 21.36 15.86
C THR A 212 -11.41 21.92 14.45
N GLY A 213 -11.87 21.16 13.45
CA GLY A 213 -11.87 21.57 12.04
C GLY A 213 -13.28 21.71 11.47
N GLU A 214 -13.48 22.65 10.53
CA GLU A 214 -14.72 22.74 9.76
C GLU A 214 -14.91 21.47 8.92
N ARG A 215 -16.13 20.92 8.96
CA ARG A 215 -16.49 19.73 8.18
C ARG A 215 -16.58 20.08 6.70
N MET A 216 -15.71 19.49 5.89
CA MET A 216 -15.78 19.59 4.43
C MET A 216 -17.05 18.88 3.93
N THR A 217 -17.87 19.55 3.12
CA THR A 217 -19.04 18.91 2.50
C THR A 217 -18.65 18.24 1.18
N LEU A 218 -19.22 17.06 0.89
CA LEU A 218 -18.98 16.31 -0.34
C LEU A 218 -19.24 17.15 -1.61
N LYS A 219 -20.23 18.06 -1.56
CA LYS A 219 -20.55 18.96 -2.69
C LYS A 219 -19.41 19.93 -2.99
N ARG A 220 -18.81 20.56 -1.98
CA ARG A 220 -17.65 21.46 -2.17
C ARG A 220 -16.42 20.71 -2.67
N ALA A 221 -16.19 19.52 -2.14
CA ALA A 221 -15.11 18.65 -2.60
C ALA A 221 -15.26 18.30 -4.08
N TRP A 222 -16.45 17.90 -4.52
CA TRP A 222 -16.74 17.56 -5.91
C TRP A 222 -16.50 18.72 -6.87
N ILE A 223 -16.87 19.95 -6.50
CA ILE A 223 -16.63 21.16 -7.30
C ILE A 223 -15.10 21.37 -7.51
N SER A 224 -14.31 21.26 -6.46
CA SER A 224 -12.85 21.39 -6.54
C SER A 224 -12.22 20.28 -7.36
N LEU A 225 -12.66 19.03 -7.18
CA LEU A 225 -12.18 17.86 -7.92
C LEU A 225 -12.43 17.98 -9.42
N ARG A 226 -13.65 18.36 -9.81
CA ARG A 226 -14.04 18.51 -11.22
C ARG A 226 -13.20 19.56 -11.95
N ALA A 227 -12.80 20.62 -11.25
CA ALA A 227 -11.96 21.69 -11.79
C ALA A 227 -10.46 21.32 -11.83
N ASN A 228 -10.04 20.27 -11.15
CA ASN A 228 -8.64 19.89 -10.94
C ASN A 228 -8.14 18.90 -12.01
N ARG A 229 -7.88 19.40 -13.23
CA ARG A 229 -7.34 18.57 -14.32
C ARG A 229 -6.05 17.83 -13.96
N PRO A 230 -5.03 18.46 -13.34
CA PRO A 230 -3.80 17.77 -12.96
C PRO A 230 -4.05 16.57 -12.04
N TRP A 231 -5.03 16.68 -11.13
CA TRP A 231 -5.39 15.57 -10.28
C TRP A 231 -5.97 14.38 -11.06
N TRP A 232 -6.80 14.61 -12.07
CA TRP A 232 -7.35 13.52 -12.89
C TRP A 232 -6.25 12.74 -13.62
N VAL A 233 -5.23 13.45 -14.15
CA VAL A 233 -4.05 12.81 -14.76
C VAL A 233 -3.29 12.00 -13.73
N PHE A 234 -3.11 12.54 -12.53
CA PHE A 234 -2.44 11.86 -11.43
C PHE A 234 -3.24 10.65 -10.93
N ALA A 235 -4.55 10.80 -10.74
CA ALA A 235 -5.45 9.74 -10.26
C ALA A 235 -5.52 8.56 -11.24
N SER A 236 -5.60 8.81 -12.54
CA SER A 236 -5.55 7.74 -13.55
C SER A 236 -4.21 7.00 -13.57
N ASN A 237 -3.10 7.70 -13.30
CA ASN A 237 -1.79 7.08 -13.17
C ASN A 237 -1.67 6.12 -11.97
N ILE A 238 -2.49 6.30 -10.93
CA ILE A 238 -2.54 5.40 -9.75
C ILE A 238 -2.79 3.96 -10.17
N PHE A 239 -3.75 3.72 -11.07
CA PHE A 239 -4.05 2.38 -11.56
C PHE A 239 -2.86 1.74 -12.27
N LEU A 240 -2.15 2.51 -13.10
CA LEU A 240 -0.99 2.02 -13.85
C LEU A 240 0.17 1.68 -12.91
N MET A 241 0.48 2.59 -11.99
CA MET A 241 1.62 2.46 -11.10
C MET A 241 1.41 1.36 -10.04
N TRP A 242 0.30 1.43 -9.30
CA TRP A 242 -0.01 0.47 -8.25
C TRP A 242 -0.45 -0.88 -8.82
N GLY A 243 -1.14 -0.88 -9.98
CA GLY A 243 -1.45 -2.11 -10.70
C GLY A 243 -0.19 -2.89 -11.04
N ALA A 244 0.82 -2.25 -11.62
CA ALA A 244 2.11 -2.88 -11.91
C ALA A 244 2.76 -3.49 -10.65
N PHE A 245 2.76 -2.73 -9.56
CA PHE A 245 3.30 -3.20 -8.28
C PHE A 245 2.56 -4.44 -7.74
N PHE A 246 1.23 -4.43 -7.75
CA PHE A 246 0.45 -5.54 -7.19
C PHE A 246 0.48 -6.79 -8.07
N PHE A 247 0.51 -6.66 -9.40
CA PHE A 247 0.75 -7.79 -10.29
C PHE A 247 2.09 -8.47 -9.97
N GLN A 248 3.16 -7.68 -9.88
CA GLN A 248 4.50 -8.19 -9.61
C GLN A 248 4.58 -8.85 -8.22
N THR A 249 4.07 -8.19 -7.19
CA THR A 249 4.08 -8.71 -5.82
C THR A 249 3.27 -10.01 -5.71
N GLY A 250 2.07 -10.05 -6.28
CA GLY A 250 1.18 -11.22 -6.22
C GLY A 250 1.69 -12.42 -7.04
N ALA A 251 2.41 -12.17 -8.13
CA ALA A 251 2.95 -13.24 -8.98
C ALA A 251 4.37 -13.69 -8.59
N LEU A 252 5.02 -13.03 -7.62
CA LEU A 252 6.42 -13.28 -7.26
C LEU A 252 6.69 -14.73 -6.89
N VAL A 253 5.90 -15.30 -5.99
CA VAL A 253 6.09 -16.69 -5.53
C VAL A 253 5.88 -17.67 -6.67
N TYR A 254 4.83 -17.48 -7.49
CA TYR A 254 4.56 -18.34 -8.65
C TYR A 254 5.71 -18.32 -9.66
N PHE A 255 6.27 -17.15 -9.95
CA PHE A 255 7.36 -17.00 -10.89
C PHE A 255 8.62 -17.77 -10.45
N PHE A 256 9.04 -17.61 -9.20
CA PHE A 256 10.25 -18.28 -8.71
C PHE A 256 10.03 -19.77 -8.45
N HIS A 257 8.84 -20.17 -7.98
CA HIS A 257 8.51 -21.56 -7.71
C HIS A 257 8.35 -22.39 -8.99
N TYR A 258 7.55 -21.92 -9.96
CA TYR A 258 7.20 -22.72 -11.14
C TYR A 258 8.05 -22.42 -12.37
N TYR A 259 8.43 -21.17 -12.62
CA TYR A 259 9.20 -20.82 -13.81
C TYR A 259 10.71 -20.93 -13.58
N VAL A 260 11.23 -20.38 -12.49
CA VAL A 260 12.67 -20.45 -12.17
C VAL A 260 13.04 -21.80 -11.55
N GLY A 261 12.10 -22.44 -10.85
CA GLY A 261 12.34 -23.72 -10.14
C GLY A 261 13.18 -23.58 -8.87
N ASN A 262 13.32 -22.34 -8.37
CA ASN A 262 14.13 -22.05 -7.18
C ASN A 262 13.31 -21.18 -6.18
N THR A 263 12.64 -21.85 -5.25
CA THR A 263 11.81 -21.20 -4.25
C THR A 263 12.62 -20.38 -3.23
N GLU A 264 13.87 -20.76 -2.94
CA GLU A 264 14.72 -20.00 -2.01
C GLU A 264 15.05 -18.61 -2.56
N LEU A 265 15.17 -18.47 -3.88
CA LEU A 265 15.40 -17.19 -4.54
C LEU A 265 14.23 -16.22 -4.34
N THR A 266 13.01 -16.73 -4.06
CA THR A 266 11.86 -15.90 -3.73
C THR A 266 12.10 -15.00 -2.52
N ALA A 267 12.68 -15.56 -1.46
CA ALA A 267 12.98 -14.80 -0.24
C ALA A 267 14.05 -13.72 -0.49
N VAL A 268 15.07 -14.05 -1.28
CA VAL A 268 16.14 -13.11 -1.67
C VAL A 268 15.55 -11.95 -2.49
N ILE A 269 14.78 -12.24 -3.51
CA ILE A 269 14.18 -11.22 -4.40
C ILE A 269 13.11 -10.41 -3.65
N ALA A 270 12.31 -11.04 -2.80
CA ALA A 270 11.36 -10.32 -1.95
C ALA A 270 12.07 -9.35 -0.99
N GLY A 271 13.19 -9.78 -0.39
CA GLY A 271 14.03 -8.92 0.43
C GLY A 271 14.62 -7.74 -0.35
N ILE A 272 15.18 -7.99 -1.56
CA ILE A 272 15.67 -6.96 -2.48
C ILE A 272 14.53 -5.97 -2.80
N SER A 273 13.36 -6.47 -3.17
CA SER A 273 12.19 -5.65 -3.55
C SER A 273 11.62 -4.82 -2.40
N THR A 274 11.94 -5.16 -1.16
CA THR A 274 11.50 -4.42 0.03
C THR A 274 12.55 -3.43 0.52
N PHE A 275 13.83 -3.83 0.55
CA PHE A 275 14.91 -3.01 1.11
C PHE A 275 15.51 -2.03 0.09
N VAL A 276 15.79 -2.48 -1.14
CA VAL A 276 16.47 -1.66 -2.15
C VAL A 276 15.68 -0.41 -2.57
N PRO A 277 14.33 -0.39 -2.61
CA PRO A 277 13.57 0.83 -2.84
C PRO A 277 13.89 1.97 -1.86
N LEU A 278 14.27 1.67 -0.62
CA LEU A 278 14.70 2.68 0.35
C LEU A 278 15.95 3.42 -0.14
N LEU A 279 16.92 2.68 -0.69
CA LEU A 279 18.13 3.27 -1.27
C LEU A 279 17.79 4.14 -2.48
N GLY A 280 16.87 3.68 -3.35
CA GLY A 280 16.34 4.46 -4.47
C GLY A 280 15.71 5.78 -4.00
N THR A 281 14.90 5.75 -2.94
CA THR A 281 14.26 6.92 -2.35
C THR A 281 15.29 7.99 -1.90
N LEU A 282 16.41 7.57 -1.32
CA LEU A 282 17.47 8.48 -0.87
C LEU A 282 18.12 9.28 -2.01
N THR A 283 18.06 8.80 -3.24
CA THR A 283 18.62 9.50 -4.41
C THR A 283 17.69 10.60 -4.95
N VAL A 284 16.38 10.56 -4.63
CA VAL A 284 15.37 11.47 -5.19
C VAL A 284 15.65 12.94 -4.87
N PRO A 285 16.05 13.35 -3.66
CA PRO A 285 16.35 14.76 -3.39
C PRO A 285 17.49 15.31 -4.25
N LEU A 286 18.48 14.47 -4.59
CA LEU A 286 19.59 14.87 -5.47
C LEU A 286 19.10 15.07 -6.91
N LEU A 287 18.24 14.18 -7.41
CA LEU A 287 17.65 14.28 -8.74
C LEU A 287 16.69 15.47 -8.84
N ALA A 288 15.85 15.68 -7.84
CA ALA A 288 14.86 16.77 -7.79
C ALA A 288 15.49 18.18 -7.72
N ARG A 289 16.75 18.31 -7.26
CA ARG A 289 17.51 19.58 -7.31
C ARG A 289 17.94 19.96 -8.73
N ARG A 290 18.05 18.97 -9.65
CA ARG A 290 18.58 19.16 -11.00
C ARG A 290 17.51 19.07 -12.09
N MET A 291 16.38 18.45 -11.77
CA MET A 291 15.33 18.12 -12.75
C MET A 291 13.94 18.39 -12.18
N LYS A 292 12.99 18.76 -13.05
CA LYS A 292 11.57 18.86 -12.67
C LYS A 292 11.03 17.50 -12.22
N LYS A 293 10.06 17.47 -11.30
CA LYS A 293 9.48 16.25 -10.73
C LYS A 293 9.03 15.24 -11.80
N ARG A 294 8.39 15.72 -12.87
CA ARG A 294 8.00 14.90 -14.03
C ARG A 294 9.19 14.14 -14.63
N HIS A 295 10.32 14.82 -14.87
CA HIS A 295 11.50 14.17 -15.45
C HIS A 295 12.12 13.13 -14.48
N VAL A 296 12.14 13.42 -13.18
CA VAL A 296 12.56 12.42 -12.17
C VAL A 296 11.68 11.18 -12.24
N TYR A 297 10.35 11.35 -12.38
CA TYR A 297 9.40 10.24 -12.53
C TYR A 297 9.68 9.41 -13.79
N LEU A 298 9.98 10.06 -14.92
CA LEU A 298 10.29 9.39 -16.19
C LEU A 298 11.61 8.61 -16.09
N VAL A 299 12.66 9.20 -15.53
CA VAL A 299 13.96 8.54 -15.33
C VAL A 299 13.79 7.33 -14.38
N ALA A 300 13.10 7.49 -13.27
CA ALA A 300 12.82 6.42 -12.34
C ALA A 300 12.05 5.25 -13.00
N SER A 301 11.06 5.57 -13.84
CA SER A 301 10.32 4.57 -14.60
C SER A 301 11.19 3.87 -15.63
N ALA A 302 12.08 4.58 -16.31
CA ALA A 302 13.04 3.99 -17.26
C ALA A 302 14.03 3.06 -16.55
N VAL A 303 14.55 3.42 -15.38
CA VAL A 303 15.41 2.55 -14.56
C VAL A 303 14.64 1.27 -14.14
N ASN A 304 13.38 1.42 -13.73
CA ASN A 304 12.55 0.28 -13.37
C ASN A 304 12.32 -0.67 -14.57
N LEU A 305 12.00 -0.12 -15.75
CA LEU A 305 11.84 -0.89 -17.00
C LEU A 305 13.14 -1.56 -17.44
N LEU A 306 14.29 -0.91 -17.26
CA LEU A 306 15.60 -1.52 -17.55
C LEU A 306 15.82 -2.77 -16.69
N GLY A 307 15.54 -2.69 -15.38
CA GLY A 307 15.63 -3.85 -14.49
C GLY A 307 14.70 -5.00 -14.92
N MET A 308 13.46 -4.69 -15.31
CA MET A 308 12.52 -5.69 -15.86
C MET A 308 13.05 -6.30 -17.17
N GLY A 309 13.60 -5.48 -18.07
CA GLY A 309 14.20 -5.95 -19.33
C GLY A 309 15.35 -6.93 -19.09
N ILE A 310 16.23 -6.63 -18.11
CA ILE A 310 17.30 -7.53 -17.71
C ILE A 310 16.73 -8.86 -17.22
N MET A 311 15.71 -8.85 -16.36
CA MET A 311 15.06 -10.08 -15.87
C MET A 311 14.43 -10.89 -17.02
N MET A 312 13.80 -10.22 -17.99
CA MET A 312 13.18 -10.88 -19.16
C MET A 312 14.23 -11.62 -20.02
N VAL A 313 15.37 -10.99 -20.24
CA VAL A 313 16.46 -11.58 -21.06
C VAL A 313 17.20 -12.67 -20.29
N SER A 314 17.32 -12.53 -18.96
CA SER A 314 18.02 -13.50 -18.12
C SER A 314 17.32 -14.86 -17.99
N GLY A 315 16.03 -14.94 -18.30
CA GLY A 315 15.26 -16.18 -18.15
C GLY A 315 15.30 -16.70 -16.71
N ALA A 316 15.90 -17.89 -16.50
CA ALA A 316 16.08 -18.49 -15.18
C ALA A 316 17.48 -18.28 -14.59
N HIS A 317 18.36 -17.47 -15.23
CA HIS A 317 19.72 -17.27 -14.77
C HIS A 317 19.76 -16.40 -13.50
N VAL A 318 20.19 -16.99 -12.38
CA VAL A 318 20.08 -16.40 -11.02
C VAL A 318 20.73 -15.02 -10.90
N LEU A 319 21.97 -14.87 -11.40
CA LEU A 319 22.70 -13.59 -11.32
C LEU A 319 21.96 -12.47 -12.06
N GLY A 320 21.46 -12.76 -13.27
CA GLY A 320 20.70 -11.78 -14.05
C GLY A 320 19.37 -11.40 -13.38
N LEU A 321 18.69 -12.35 -12.74
CA LEU A 321 17.48 -12.09 -11.96
C LEU A 321 17.77 -11.20 -10.75
N ILE A 322 18.87 -11.43 -10.03
CA ILE A 322 19.27 -10.59 -8.88
C ILE A 322 19.64 -9.18 -9.34
N VAL A 323 20.48 -9.04 -10.37
CA VAL A 323 20.89 -7.73 -10.91
C VAL A 323 19.66 -6.97 -11.43
N GLY A 324 18.79 -7.64 -12.19
CA GLY A 324 17.56 -7.04 -12.69
C GLY A 324 16.64 -6.60 -11.57
N ALA A 325 16.47 -7.40 -10.51
CA ALA A 325 15.66 -7.06 -9.34
C ALA A 325 16.21 -5.86 -8.57
N VAL A 326 17.53 -5.74 -8.41
CA VAL A 326 18.17 -4.57 -7.76
C VAL A 326 17.88 -3.29 -8.56
N ILE A 327 18.13 -3.30 -9.87
CA ILE A 327 17.92 -2.14 -10.73
C ILE A 327 16.43 -1.74 -10.77
N LEU A 328 15.55 -2.73 -10.94
CA LEU A 328 14.10 -2.55 -10.90
C LEU A 328 13.66 -1.89 -9.58
N SER A 329 14.15 -2.41 -8.46
CA SER A 329 13.78 -1.95 -7.12
C SER A 329 14.30 -0.54 -6.82
N LEU A 330 15.50 -0.18 -7.29
CA LEU A 330 16.00 1.20 -7.22
C LEU A 330 15.05 2.16 -7.95
N GLY A 331 14.70 1.86 -9.20
CA GLY A 331 13.75 2.65 -9.98
C GLY A 331 12.37 2.72 -9.34
N ALA A 332 11.88 1.62 -8.75
CA ALA A 332 10.61 1.58 -8.04
C ALA A 332 10.61 2.51 -6.81
N GLY A 333 11.68 2.51 -6.02
CA GLY A 333 11.84 3.40 -4.87
C GLY A 333 11.88 4.87 -5.27
N GLN A 334 12.66 5.22 -6.28
CA GLN A 334 12.70 6.58 -6.84
C GLN A 334 11.33 7.04 -7.32
N ARG A 335 10.62 6.18 -8.08
CA ARG A 335 9.29 6.48 -8.61
C ARG A 335 8.26 6.68 -7.51
N THR A 336 8.26 5.82 -6.49
CA THR A 336 7.33 5.93 -5.35
C THR A 336 7.58 7.20 -4.55
N ALA A 337 8.83 7.56 -4.28
CA ALA A 337 9.16 8.77 -3.54
C ALA A 337 8.75 10.04 -4.28
N ILE A 338 9.04 10.14 -5.57
CA ILE A 338 8.62 11.31 -6.36
C ILE A 338 7.12 11.35 -6.55
N TYR A 339 6.44 10.20 -6.66
CA TYR A 339 4.98 10.10 -6.71
C TYR A 339 4.33 10.75 -5.48
N PHE A 340 4.78 10.43 -4.27
CA PHE A 340 4.24 11.04 -3.05
C PHE A 340 4.52 12.55 -2.99
N SER A 341 5.67 13.00 -3.50
CA SER A 341 5.95 14.43 -3.63
C SER A 341 5.01 15.12 -4.62
N MET A 342 4.73 14.47 -5.76
CA MET A 342 3.81 15.00 -6.79
C MET A 342 2.35 14.95 -6.36
N GLN A 343 1.99 14.14 -5.38
CA GLN A 343 0.61 14.03 -4.87
C GLN A 343 0.11 15.32 -4.21
N ALA A 344 1.02 16.13 -3.67
CA ALA A 344 0.69 17.41 -3.04
C ALA A 344 0.40 18.52 -4.07
N ASP A 345 1.03 18.48 -5.23
CA ASP A 345 0.97 19.55 -6.22
C ASP A 345 -0.47 19.79 -6.78
N PRO A 346 -1.29 18.77 -7.09
CA PRO A 346 -2.69 18.95 -7.45
C PRO A 346 -3.55 19.55 -6.33
N VAL A 347 -3.17 19.38 -5.05
CA VAL A 347 -3.88 20.01 -3.92
C VAL A 347 -3.67 21.51 -3.99
N ASP A 348 -2.42 21.96 -4.13
CA ASP A 348 -2.08 23.39 -4.26
C ASP A 348 -2.75 24.02 -5.49
N TYR A 349 -2.79 23.31 -6.62
CA TYR A 349 -3.53 23.75 -7.81
C TYR A 349 -5.03 23.89 -7.54
N GLY A 350 -5.63 22.97 -6.80
CA GLY A 350 -7.04 23.04 -6.41
C GLY A 350 -7.33 24.26 -5.54
N VAL A 351 -6.49 24.53 -4.54
CA VAL A 351 -6.59 25.72 -3.68
C VAL A 351 -6.42 27.00 -4.50
N TRP A 352 -5.40 27.07 -5.36
CA TRP A 352 -5.16 28.23 -6.24
C TRP A 352 -6.36 28.54 -7.13
N LYS A 353 -7.01 27.50 -7.68
CA LYS A 353 -8.09 27.66 -8.66
C LYS A 353 -9.47 27.85 -8.04
N THR A 354 -9.74 27.27 -6.89
CA THR A 354 -11.09 27.21 -6.29
C THR A 354 -11.19 27.83 -4.88
N GLY A 355 -10.05 28.13 -4.25
CA GLY A 355 -9.99 28.56 -2.85
C GLY A 355 -10.33 27.46 -1.84
N ILE A 356 -10.55 26.22 -2.27
CA ILE A 356 -11.01 25.11 -1.42
C ILE A 356 -9.84 24.14 -1.19
N ASN A 357 -9.47 23.93 0.08
CA ASN A 357 -8.47 22.93 0.44
C ASN A 357 -9.11 21.54 0.50
N THR A 358 -8.74 20.68 -0.45
CA THR A 358 -9.26 19.31 -0.58
C THR A 358 -8.21 18.24 -0.27
N ALA A 359 -7.13 18.57 0.44
CA ALA A 359 -6.01 17.66 0.70
C ALA A 359 -6.44 16.29 1.27
N GLY A 360 -7.30 16.30 2.29
CA GLY A 360 -7.79 15.07 2.92
C GLY A 360 -8.60 14.19 1.96
N ILE A 361 -9.52 14.79 1.20
CA ILE A 361 -10.37 14.05 0.26
C ILE A 361 -9.56 13.51 -0.90
N LEU A 362 -8.66 14.30 -1.49
CA LEU A 362 -7.77 13.85 -2.56
C LEU A 362 -6.91 12.66 -2.12
N THR A 363 -6.34 12.75 -0.91
CA THR A 363 -5.52 11.66 -0.36
C THR A 363 -6.35 10.39 -0.13
N SER A 364 -7.57 10.52 0.39
CA SER A 364 -8.48 9.38 0.60
C SER A 364 -8.89 8.72 -0.70
N ILE A 365 -9.25 9.50 -1.73
CA ILE A 365 -9.59 8.95 -3.04
C ILE A 365 -8.38 8.27 -3.69
N ASN A 366 -7.19 8.86 -3.59
CA ASN A 366 -5.96 8.24 -4.10
C ASN A 366 -5.70 6.89 -3.42
N GLY A 367 -5.89 6.79 -2.11
CA GLY A 367 -5.81 5.54 -1.37
C GLY A 367 -6.83 4.50 -1.85
N PHE A 368 -8.09 4.91 -2.05
CA PHE A 368 -9.15 4.06 -2.60
C PHE A 368 -8.79 3.54 -4.00
N LEU A 369 -8.32 4.41 -4.91
CA LEU A 369 -7.89 4.03 -6.25
C LEU A 369 -6.73 3.02 -6.23
N GLY A 370 -5.79 3.15 -5.28
CA GLY A 370 -4.73 2.17 -5.06
C GLY A 370 -5.28 0.79 -4.67
N LYS A 371 -6.30 0.74 -3.80
CA LYS A 371 -6.98 -0.52 -3.43
C LYS A 371 -7.73 -1.14 -4.61
N VAL A 372 -8.39 -0.35 -5.44
CA VAL A 372 -9.04 -0.83 -6.66
C VAL A 372 -8.01 -1.39 -7.65
N ALA A 373 -6.84 -0.76 -7.78
CA ALA A 373 -5.74 -1.29 -8.59
C ALA A 373 -5.23 -2.64 -8.06
N MET A 374 -5.09 -2.79 -6.74
CA MET A 374 -4.74 -4.06 -6.08
C MET A 374 -5.79 -5.14 -6.35
N ALA A 375 -7.07 -4.80 -6.20
CA ALA A 375 -8.19 -5.69 -6.47
C ALA A 375 -8.19 -6.19 -7.92
N GLY A 376 -8.03 -5.27 -8.87
CA GLY A 376 -7.94 -5.58 -10.29
C GLY A 376 -6.75 -6.48 -10.62
N ALA A 377 -5.57 -6.20 -10.07
CA ALA A 377 -4.39 -7.02 -10.27
C ALA A 377 -4.60 -8.45 -9.75
N GLY A 378 -5.16 -8.62 -8.55
CA GLY A 378 -5.46 -9.95 -7.98
C GLY A 378 -6.49 -10.72 -8.80
N ALA A 379 -7.59 -10.07 -9.20
CA ALA A 379 -8.65 -10.69 -10.01
C ALA A 379 -8.13 -11.12 -11.39
N ILE A 380 -7.41 -10.24 -12.09
CA ILE A 380 -6.86 -10.54 -13.42
C ILE A 380 -5.80 -11.65 -13.32
N THR A 381 -4.95 -11.65 -12.28
CA THR A 381 -4.00 -12.74 -12.03
C THR A 381 -4.73 -14.07 -11.86
N GLY A 382 -5.80 -14.12 -11.05
CA GLY A 382 -6.60 -15.32 -10.85
C GLY A 382 -7.24 -15.82 -12.14
N VAL A 383 -7.80 -14.92 -12.96
CA VAL A 383 -8.38 -15.26 -14.26
C VAL A 383 -7.32 -15.78 -15.24
N LEU A 384 -6.16 -15.12 -15.33
CA LEU A 384 -5.07 -15.53 -16.24
C LEU A 384 -4.51 -16.90 -15.87
N LEU A 385 -4.28 -17.16 -14.57
CA LEU A 385 -3.82 -18.47 -14.12
C LEU A 385 -4.85 -19.55 -14.43
N SER A 386 -6.13 -19.31 -14.12
CA SER A 386 -7.20 -20.28 -14.39
C SER A 386 -7.38 -20.57 -15.87
N SER A 387 -7.41 -19.53 -16.72
CA SER A 387 -7.63 -19.69 -18.17
C SER A 387 -6.43 -20.30 -18.90
N SER A 388 -5.23 -20.19 -18.34
CA SER A 388 -4.00 -20.77 -18.90
C SER A 388 -3.80 -22.26 -18.57
N GLY A 389 -4.71 -22.87 -17.81
CA GLY A 389 -4.61 -24.27 -17.39
C GLY A 389 -3.63 -24.50 -16.24
N TYR A 390 -3.41 -23.48 -15.41
CA TYR A 390 -2.60 -23.60 -14.20
C TYR A 390 -3.19 -24.65 -13.23
N ILE A 391 -2.32 -25.58 -12.80
CA ILE A 391 -2.67 -26.62 -11.81
C ILE A 391 -1.63 -26.56 -10.68
N ALA A 392 -2.10 -26.29 -9.46
CA ALA A 392 -1.24 -26.18 -8.31
C ALA A 392 -0.45 -27.48 -8.03
N ASN A 393 0.80 -27.33 -7.64
CA ASN A 393 1.71 -28.44 -7.27
C ASN A 393 1.96 -29.51 -8.39
N HIS A 394 1.77 -29.11 -9.65
CA HIS A 394 2.08 -29.94 -10.82
C HIS A 394 3.07 -29.22 -11.74
N THR A 395 3.68 -29.98 -12.63
CA THR A 395 4.46 -29.40 -13.74
C THR A 395 3.52 -28.57 -14.62
N GLN A 396 3.86 -27.31 -14.83
CA GLN A 396 3.01 -26.37 -15.54
C GLN A 396 3.15 -26.53 -17.06
N SER A 397 2.05 -26.32 -17.77
CA SER A 397 2.07 -26.22 -19.24
C SER A 397 2.78 -24.92 -19.68
N ASP A 398 3.24 -24.88 -20.95
CA ASP A 398 3.86 -23.67 -21.50
C ASP A 398 2.94 -22.46 -21.45
N SER A 399 1.63 -22.65 -21.61
CA SER A 399 0.62 -21.60 -21.48
C SER A 399 0.52 -21.06 -20.04
N ALA A 400 0.57 -21.94 -19.04
CA ALA A 400 0.53 -21.53 -17.62
C ALA A 400 1.84 -20.82 -17.22
N LEU A 401 3.02 -21.30 -17.69
CA LEU A 401 4.29 -20.62 -17.48
C LEU A 401 4.32 -19.24 -18.14
N LEU A 402 3.74 -19.10 -19.34
CA LEU A 402 3.61 -17.80 -20.01
C LEU A 402 2.71 -16.85 -19.23
N ALA A 403 1.58 -17.34 -18.68
CA ALA A 403 0.70 -16.53 -17.85
C ALA A 403 1.39 -16.05 -16.56
N ILE A 404 2.15 -16.92 -15.89
CA ILE A 404 2.97 -16.56 -14.72
C ILE A 404 4.00 -15.49 -15.07
N LYS A 405 4.73 -15.66 -16.18
CA LYS A 405 5.69 -14.64 -16.68
C LYS A 405 5.00 -13.33 -17.03
N ALA A 406 3.81 -13.42 -17.64
CA ALA A 406 3.03 -12.23 -17.99
C ALA A 406 2.65 -11.44 -16.73
N CYS A 407 2.15 -12.11 -15.69
CA CYS A 407 1.77 -11.47 -14.43
C CYS A 407 2.97 -10.84 -13.70
N TYR A 408 4.17 -11.49 -13.75
CA TYR A 408 5.33 -11.00 -13.00
C TYR A 408 6.17 -9.97 -13.77
N LEU A 409 6.31 -10.09 -15.10
CA LEU A 409 7.19 -9.26 -15.91
C LEU A 409 6.46 -8.45 -16.98
N TYR A 410 5.66 -9.08 -17.86
CA TYR A 410 5.17 -8.41 -19.06
C TYR A 410 4.08 -7.39 -18.77
N ILE A 411 3.05 -7.75 -17.98
CA ILE A 411 1.96 -6.85 -17.61
C ILE A 411 2.49 -5.67 -16.78
N PRO A 412 3.30 -5.88 -15.71
CA PRO A 412 3.91 -4.78 -14.99
C PRO A 412 4.75 -3.85 -15.87
N ALA A 413 5.56 -4.40 -16.79
CA ALA A 413 6.37 -3.59 -17.70
C ALA A 413 5.50 -2.72 -18.63
N LEU A 414 4.42 -3.27 -19.19
CA LEU A 414 3.47 -2.53 -20.02
C LEU A 414 2.76 -1.43 -19.23
N LEU A 415 2.34 -1.73 -18.00
CA LEU A 415 1.69 -0.74 -17.12
C LEU A 415 2.65 0.39 -16.73
N ILE A 416 3.93 0.09 -16.46
CA ILE A 416 4.94 1.11 -16.15
C ILE A 416 5.28 1.94 -17.38
N LEU A 417 5.40 1.31 -18.55
CA LEU A 417 5.60 2.03 -19.81
C LEU A 417 4.42 2.96 -20.10
N ALA A 418 3.19 2.46 -19.97
CA ALA A 418 1.98 3.26 -20.11
C ALA A 418 1.95 4.43 -19.11
N SER A 419 2.29 4.17 -17.83
CA SER A 419 2.43 5.19 -16.78
C SER A 419 3.46 6.26 -17.14
N MET A 420 4.63 5.85 -17.62
CA MET A 420 5.71 6.74 -18.05
C MET A 420 5.25 7.65 -19.21
N LEU A 421 4.63 7.08 -20.23
CA LEU A 421 4.10 7.83 -21.38
C LEU A 421 2.95 8.76 -20.97
N TRP A 422 2.06 8.29 -20.11
CA TRP A 422 0.92 9.07 -19.60
C TRP A 422 1.38 10.28 -18.81
N MET A 423 2.25 10.10 -17.83
CA MET A 423 2.80 11.20 -17.05
C MET A 423 3.67 12.14 -17.88
N GLY A 424 4.47 11.59 -18.79
CA GLY A 424 5.29 12.39 -19.70
C GLY A 424 4.49 13.28 -20.65
N ARG A 425 3.32 12.81 -21.13
CA ARG A 425 2.50 13.54 -22.11
C ARG A 425 1.51 14.50 -21.47
N PHE A 426 0.88 14.12 -20.36
CA PHE A 426 -0.30 14.82 -19.83
C PHE A 426 -0.02 15.58 -18.52
N TYR A 427 0.95 15.18 -17.70
CA TYR A 427 1.28 15.87 -16.47
C TYR A 427 2.19 17.08 -16.75
N ARG A 428 1.61 18.27 -16.79
CA ARG A 428 2.31 19.54 -17.08
C ARG A 428 2.27 20.53 -15.92
N LEU A 429 1.84 20.09 -14.75
CA LEU A 429 1.72 20.97 -13.58
C LEU A 429 3.06 21.58 -13.17
N ASP A 430 4.15 20.82 -13.32
CA ASP A 430 5.52 21.27 -13.01
C ASP A 430 5.93 22.56 -13.74
N ASP A 431 5.34 22.82 -14.92
CA ASP A 431 5.69 24.01 -15.72
C ASP A 431 5.07 25.30 -15.16
N GLN A 432 4.01 25.18 -14.36
CA GLN A 432 3.24 26.28 -13.77
C GLN A 432 3.33 26.31 -12.24
N TYR A 433 3.96 25.29 -11.63
CA TYR A 433 3.90 25.10 -10.17
C TYR A 433 4.57 26.22 -9.38
N GLU A 434 5.71 26.75 -9.85
CA GLU A 434 6.41 27.88 -9.20
C GLU A 434 5.53 29.13 -9.18
N GLN A 435 4.82 29.42 -10.28
CA GLN A 435 3.88 30.55 -10.36
C GLN A 435 2.68 30.35 -9.44
N ILE A 436 2.09 29.14 -9.44
CA ILE A 436 0.98 28.79 -8.54
C ILE A 436 1.38 29.00 -7.08
N ARG A 437 2.58 28.55 -6.73
CA ARG A 437 3.12 28.70 -5.37
C ARG A 437 3.33 30.16 -4.99
N ALA A 438 3.94 30.94 -5.88
CA ALA A 438 4.14 32.37 -5.67
C ALA A 438 2.81 33.12 -5.53
N ASP A 439 1.79 32.77 -6.30
CA ASP A 439 0.45 33.36 -6.21
C ASP A 439 -0.23 33.02 -4.88
N LEU A 440 -0.12 31.76 -4.42
CA LEU A 440 -0.66 31.33 -3.14
C LEU A 440 0.04 32.04 -1.96
N ASP A 441 1.36 32.12 -2.00
CA ASP A 441 2.17 32.79 -0.97
C ASP A 441 1.89 34.31 -0.92
N ALA A 442 1.53 34.92 -2.06
CA ALA A 442 1.09 36.30 -2.16
C ALA A 442 -0.40 36.54 -1.88
N GLY A 443 -1.14 35.51 -1.50
CA GLY A 443 -2.60 35.59 -1.24
C GLY A 443 -3.44 35.85 -2.50
N ARG A 444 -2.91 35.62 -3.70
CA ARG A 444 -3.53 35.87 -5.00
C ARG A 444 -4.27 34.65 -5.58
N GLY A 445 -4.62 33.67 -4.74
CA GLY A 445 -5.50 32.56 -5.13
C GLY A 445 -6.95 33.02 -5.31
N ALA A 446 -7.78 32.19 -5.97
CA ALA A 446 -9.21 32.46 -6.09
C ALA A 446 -9.83 32.64 -4.70
N SER A 447 -10.56 33.73 -4.49
CA SER A 447 -11.35 33.93 -3.27
C SER A 447 -12.26 32.74 -3.04
N PRO A 448 -12.39 32.21 -1.81
CA PRO A 448 -13.33 31.14 -1.53
C PRO A 448 -14.71 31.54 -2.05
N ALA A 449 -15.37 30.64 -2.78
CA ALA A 449 -16.74 30.87 -3.24
C ALA A 449 -17.60 31.25 -2.02
N PRO A 450 -18.41 32.33 -2.12
CA PRO A 450 -19.22 32.77 -0.99
C PRO A 450 -20.03 31.61 -0.45
N ALA A 451 -20.05 31.46 0.87
CA ALA A 451 -20.90 30.48 1.52
C ALA A 451 -22.33 30.69 0.99
N PRO A 452 -23.09 29.63 0.67
CA PRO A 452 -24.49 29.78 0.29
C PRO A 452 -25.16 30.54 1.43
N THR A 453 -25.66 31.73 1.11
CA THR A 453 -26.42 32.54 2.05
C THR A 453 -27.55 31.69 2.61
N ALA A 454 -27.57 31.52 3.92
CA ALA A 454 -28.69 30.92 4.65
C ALA A 454 -29.90 31.84 4.43
N GLY A 455 -30.72 31.61 3.42
CA GLY A 455 -31.83 32.47 3.11
C GLY A 455 -32.46 32.29 1.74
N GLU A 456 -32.60 31.05 1.25
CA GLU A 456 -33.64 30.75 0.26
C GLU A 456 -34.30 29.43 0.65
N SER A 457 -35.28 29.56 1.52
CA SER A 457 -36.33 28.56 1.69
C SER A 457 -37.11 28.51 0.37
N PRO A 458 -37.32 27.38 -0.26
CA PRO A 458 -38.26 27.28 -1.35
C PRO A 458 -39.67 27.43 -0.76
N ALA A 459 -40.28 28.57 -1.07
CA ALA A 459 -41.70 28.70 -0.94
C ALA A 459 -42.41 27.80 -1.93
N MET A 460 -43.28 26.92 -1.39
CA MET A 460 -44.29 26.06 -2.02
C MET A 460 -43.81 24.95 -2.96
#